data_8c8d6b9703e60069d8091e0af82ed9c4
#
_entry.id   8c8d6b9703e60069d8091e0af82ed9c4
#
_cell.length_a   1.000
_cell.length_b   1.000
_cell.length_c   1.000
_cell.angle_alpha   90.00
_cell.angle_beta   90.00
_cell.angle_gamma   90.00
#
_symmetry.space_group_name_H-M   'P 1'
#
loop_
_entity.id
_entity.type
_entity.pdbx_description
1 polymer ?
#
loop_
_entity_poly.entity_id
_entity_poly.type
_entity_poly.pdbx_seq_one_letter_code
_entity_poly.pdbx_strand_id
1 'polypeptide(L)'
;MRRPPLPPLPPPLRQGDRVRLVAASSALESAERLEAGIAILRSWGLDVGEPGPLVGRWWGYLAGTDSERTEDLTRQEPDGSMAPLLACVRGGWGSARLLDAGWTGLPSLASSQWLLGFSDVTSLLWSRWARGCSGGVHGPLLTTLASEPLWSQERLHNLLFGRGLAPLE
;
A
#
# COMPACT_ATOMS: atom_id res chain seq x y z
N MET A 1 -30.98 -13.96 -3.47
CA MET A 1 -29.57 -14.35 -3.34
C MET A 1 -28.96 -13.69 -2.10
N ARG A 2 -28.47 -14.43 -1.12
CA ARG A 2 -27.70 -13.86 0.00
C ARG A 2 -26.33 -13.44 -0.52
N ARG A 3 -25.92 -12.19 -0.25
CA ARG A 3 -24.53 -11.78 -0.52
C ARG A 3 -23.58 -12.70 0.24
N PRO A 4 -22.49 -13.18 -0.38
CA PRO A 4 -21.48 -13.93 0.36
C PRO A 4 -20.95 -13.06 1.52
N PRO A 5 -20.57 -13.66 2.66
CA PRO A 5 -19.98 -12.90 3.75
C PRO A 5 -18.72 -12.19 3.26
N LEU A 6 -18.51 -10.95 3.72
CA LEU A 6 -17.29 -10.21 3.43
C LEU A 6 -16.09 -10.96 4.04
N PRO A 7 -14.95 -11.02 3.33
CA PRO A 7 -13.74 -11.60 3.90
C PRO A 7 -13.32 -10.80 5.15
N PRO A 8 -12.72 -11.46 6.16
CA PRO A 8 -12.26 -10.77 7.36
C PRO A 8 -11.18 -9.75 7.01
N LEU A 9 -11.16 -8.62 7.71
CA LEU A 9 -10.10 -7.63 7.57
C LEU A 9 -8.76 -8.23 8.04
N PRO A 10 -7.63 -7.73 7.51
CA PRO A 10 -6.33 -8.04 8.08
C PRO A 10 -6.28 -7.66 9.58
N PRO A 11 -5.40 -8.29 10.36
CA PRO A 11 -5.19 -7.89 11.74
C PRO A 11 -4.84 -6.40 11.84
N PRO A 12 -5.29 -5.71 12.91
CA PRO A 12 -4.83 -4.37 13.20
C PRO A 12 -3.31 -4.30 13.32
N LEU A 13 -2.73 -3.21 12.80
CA LEU A 13 -1.30 -2.96 12.93
C LEU A 13 -0.92 -2.70 14.39
N ARG A 14 0.32 -3.02 14.71
CA ARG A 14 0.94 -2.81 16.02
C ARG A 14 2.21 -1.99 15.85
N GLN A 15 2.69 -1.41 16.93
CA GLN A 15 4.01 -0.78 16.94
C GLN A 15 5.10 -1.80 16.57
N GLY A 16 6.03 -1.36 15.72
CA GLY A 16 7.08 -2.19 15.16
C GLY A 16 6.69 -2.98 13.91
N ASP A 17 5.40 -2.99 13.53
CA ASP A 17 4.99 -3.68 12.30
C ASP A 17 5.67 -3.09 11.07
N ARG A 18 6.11 -3.99 10.20
CA ARG A 18 6.82 -3.64 8.98
C ARG A 18 5.87 -3.02 7.95
N VAL A 19 6.32 -1.91 7.35
CA VAL A 19 5.70 -1.30 6.19
C VAL A 19 6.62 -1.47 4.98
N ARG A 20 6.09 -2.07 3.93
CA ARG A 20 6.76 -2.14 2.64
C ARG A 20 6.32 -1.01 1.74
N LEU A 21 7.29 -0.32 1.19
CA LEU A 21 7.07 0.71 0.18
C LEU A 21 6.83 0.05 -1.17
N VAL A 22 5.77 0.45 -1.86
CA VAL A 22 5.37 -0.12 -3.15
C VAL A 22 5.31 0.99 -4.21
N ALA A 23 6.16 0.90 -5.22
CA ALA A 23 6.16 1.81 -6.36
C ALA A 23 5.53 1.14 -7.59
N ALA A 24 4.22 0.93 -7.55
CA ALA A 24 3.48 0.18 -8.57
C ALA A 24 3.16 0.98 -9.86
N SER A 25 3.34 2.29 -9.85
CA SER A 25 2.86 3.21 -10.90
C SER A 25 4.02 4.02 -11.50
N SER A 26 3.86 5.35 -11.57
CA SER A 26 4.89 6.24 -12.14
C SER A 26 6.11 6.39 -11.25
N ALA A 27 7.24 6.70 -11.88
CA ALA A 27 8.52 6.94 -11.20
C ALA A 27 8.45 8.13 -10.24
N LEU A 28 9.27 8.08 -9.19
CA LEU A 28 9.46 9.17 -8.24
C LEU A 28 10.56 10.12 -8.75
N GLU A 29 10.23 11.40 -8.87
CA GLU A 29 11.17 12.42 -9.29
C GLU A 29 12.05 12.91 -8.13
N SER A 30 11.52 12.91 -6.91
CA SER A 30 12.25 13.29 -5.69
C SER A 30 11.80 12.49 -4.48
N ALA A 31 12.68 12.40 -3.48
CA ALA A 31 12.42 11.71 -2.22
C ALA A 31 11.60 12.55 -1.23
N GLU A 32 11.64 13.87 -1.31
CA GLU A 32 11.17 14.79 -0.27
C GLU A 32 9.74 14.50 0.23
N ARG A 33 8.78 14.41 -0.69
CA ARG A 33 7.39 14.11 -0.32
C ARG A 33 7.21 12.71 0.23
N LEU A 34 7.98 11.76 -0.31
CA LEU A 34 7.96 10.38 0.18
C LEU A 34 8.51 10.31 1.60
N GLU A 35 9.63 10.97 1.88
CA GLU A 35 10.23 11.05 3.22
C GLU A 35 9.30 11.67 4.25
N ALA A 36 8.58 12.74 3.86
CA ALA A 36 7.57 13.33 4.72
C ALA A 36 6.44 12.35 5.07
N GLY A 37 5.94 11.57 4.11
CA GLY A 37 4.94 10.53 4.35
C GLY A 37 5.48 9.38 5.20
N ILE A 38 6.72 8.96 4.98
CA ILE A 38 7.40 7.95 5.80
C ILE A 38 7.54 8.44 7.25
N ALA A 39 7.87 9.71 7.45
CA ALA A 39 7.97 10.29 8.80
C ALA A 39 6.63 10.19 9.57
N ILE A 40 5.50 10.37 8.89
CA ILE A 40 4.17 10.17 9.50
C ILE A 40 4.00 8.71 9.94
N LEU A 41 4.27 7.74 9.09
CA LEU A 41 4.13 6.32 9.46
C LEU A 41 5.09 5.92 10.59
N ARG A 42 6.32 6.43 10.58
CA ARG A 42 7.29 6.22 11.66
C ARG A 42 6.81 6.87 12.98
N SER A 43 6.15 8.03 12.93
CA SER A 43 5.55 8.67 14.11
C SER A 43 4.42 7.83 14.71
N TRP A 44 3.77 6.97 13.94
CA TRP A 44 2.79 5.99 14.41
C TRP A 44 3.43 4.74 15.03
N GLY A 45 4.76 4.67 15.06
CA GLY A 45 5.52 3.54 15.63
C GLY A 45 5.73 2.38 14.65
N LEU A 46 5.51 2.58 13.34
CA LEU A 46 5.72 1.55 12.32
C LEU A 46 7.19 1.49 11.87
N ASP A 47 7.67 0.29 11.54
CA ASP A 47 8.99 0.07 10.94
C ASP A 47 8.91 0.24 9.42
N VAL A 48 9.33 1.39 8.93
CA VAL A 48 9.30 1.73 7.51
C VAL A 48 10.71 1.71 6.94
N GLY A 49 10.91 0.91 5.88
CA GLY A 49 12.18 0.82 5.17
C GLY A 49 12.63 2.15 4.52
N GLU A 50 13.87 2.17 4.07
CA GLU A 50 14.43 3.35 3.41
C GLU A 50 13.90 3.51 1.98
N PRO A 51 13.64 4.74 1.53
CA PRO A 51 13.10 5.01 0.18
C PRO A 51 14.14 4.86 -0.93
N GLY A 52 15.44 4.84 -0.60
CA GLY A 52 16.54 4.90 -1.56
C GLY A 52 16.41 4.00 -2.79
N PRO A 53 16.04 2.71 -2.64
CA PRO A 53 15.89 1.81 -3.79
C PRO A 53 14.78 2.20 -4.78
N LEU A 54 13.84 3.04 -4.38
CA LEU A 54 12.70 3.44 -5.22
C LEU A 54 12.91 4.79 -5.91
N VAL A 55 13.75 5.65 -5.33
CA VAL A 55 14.06 6.97 -5.88
C VAL A 55 15.03 6.79 -7.05
N GLY A 56 14.67 7.37 -8.21
CA GLY A 56 15.48 7.24 -9.41
C GLY A 56 15.36 5.89 -10.13
N ARG A 57 14.45 5.01 -9.72
CA ARG A 57 14.12 3.80 -10.45
C ARG A 57 13.14 4.16 -11.57
N TRP A 58 13.55 3.95 -12.82
CA TRP A 58 12.82 4.35 -14.02
C TRP A 58 12.78 3.26 -15.07
N TRP A 59 11.65 3.16 -15.75
CA TRP A 59 11.49 2.48 -17.02
C TRP A 59 10.48 3.27 -17.88
N GLY A 60 10.98 4.15 -18.75
CA GLY A 60 10.15 5.18 -19.34
C GLY A 60 9.61 6.13 -18.25
N TYR A 61 8.29 6.23 -18.09
CA TYR A 61 7.64 7.00 -17.02
C TYR A 61 7.30 6.16 -15.78
N LEU A 62 7.52 4.84 -15.84
CA LEU A 62 7.19 3.89 -14.77
C LEU A 62 8.29 3.83 -13.71
N ALA A 63 7.91 3.46 -12.51
CA ALA A 63 8.83 3.27 -11.38
C ALA A 63 9.59 1.92 -11.47
N GLY A 64 10.17 1.64 -12.63
CA GLY A 64 10.86 0.40 -12.94
C GLY A 64 10.07 -0.52 -13.86
N THR A 65 10.68 -1.65 -14.21
CA THR A 65 10.07 -2.72 -15.01
C THR A 65 8.86 -3.33 -14.32
N ASP A 66 8.02 -4.04 -15.07
CA ASP A 66 6.86 -4.74 -14.49
C ASP A 66 7.30 -5.75 -13.42
N SER A 67 8.46 -6.40 -13.62
CA SER A 67 9.03 -7.35 -12.65
C SER A 67 9.42 -6.67 -11.33
N GLU A 68 10.18 -5.57 -11.38
CA GLU A 68 10.59 -4.82 -10.19
C GLU A 68 9.38 -4.28 -9.41
N ARG A 69 8.37 -3.76 -10.12
CA ARG A 69 7.15 -3.24 -9.50
C ARG A 69 6.29 -4.35 -8.88
N THR A 70 6.27 -5.54 -9.52
CA THR A 70 5.61 -6.73 -8.96
C THR A 70 6.34 -7.23 -7.73
N GLU A 71 7.67 -7.20 -7.73
CA GLU A 71 8.48 -7.60 -6.57
C GLU A 71 8.18 -6.74 -5.35
N ASP A 72 7.98 -5.44 -5.50
CA ASP A 72 7.56 -4.58 -4.38
C ASP A 72 6.28 -5.10 -3.69
N LEU A 73 5.36 -5.70 -4.46
CA LEU A 73 4.08 -6.22 -3.96
C LEU A 73 4.20 -7.62 -3.35
N THR A 74 5.16 -8.42 -3.79
CA THR A 74 5.18 -9.88 -3.55
C THR A 74 6.34 -10.37 -2.73
N ARG A 75 7.42 -9.57 -2.59
CA ARG A 75 8.61 -9.97 -1.86
C ARG A 75 8.31 -10.25 -0.40
N GLN A 76 8.82 -11.38 0.08
CA GLN A 76 8.79 -11.72 1.50
C GLN A 76 9.88 -10.98 2.28
N GLU A 77 9.68 -10.82 3.57
CA GLU A 77 10.70 -10.39 4.51
C GLU A 77 11.75 -11.48 4.71
N PRO A 78 12.93 -11.18 5.28
CA PRO A 78 14.00 -12.18 5.47
C PRO A 78 13.58 -13.41 6.28
N ASP A 79 12.59 -13.29 7.14
CA ASP A 79 12.02 -14.38 7.94
C ASP A 79 10.94 -15.20 7.21
N GLY A 80 10.68 -14.87 5.93
CA GLY A 80 9.65 -15.50 5.11
C GLY A 80 8.23 -14.94 5.33
N SER A 81 8.05 -14.02 6.24
CA SER A 81 6.76 -13.35 6.45
C SER A 81 6.46 -12.32 5.36
N MET A 82 5.22 -11.84 5.35
CA MET A 82 4.81 -10.72 4.51
C MET A 82 4.67 -9.46 5.38
N ALA A 83 5.10 -8.31 4.87
CA ALA A 83 4.88 -7.05 5.57
C ALA A 83 3.39 -6.83 5.82
N PRO A 84 2.94 -6.53 7.04
CA PRO A 84 1.53 -6.30 7.36
C PRO A 84 0.88 -5.17 6.56
N LEU A 85 1.66 -4.15 6.16
CA LEU A 85 1.20 -3.03 5.35
C LEU A 85 2.06 -2.87 4.08
N LEU A 86 1.40 -2.89 2.93
CA LEU A 86 1.91 -2.43 1.66
C LEU A 86 1.45 -0.99 1.44
N ALA A 87 2.35 -0.03 1.46
CA ALA A 87 2.03 1.39 1.30
C ALA A 87 2.52 1.88 -0.07
N CYS A 88 1.58 2.24 -0.95
CA CYS A 88 1.93 2.74 -2.27
C CYS A 88 2.50 4.15 -2.18
N VAL A 89 3.66 4.33 -2.82
CA VAL A 89 4.41 5.58 -2.72
C VAL A 89 3.80 6.68 -3.59
N ARG A 90 3.41 6.34 -4.82
CA ARG A 90 2.86 7.28 -5.80
C ARG A 90 1.84 6.59 -6.71
N GLY A 91 0.89 7.35 -7.22
CA GLY A 91 0.01 7.00 -8.32
C GLY A 91 0.60 7.38 -9.68
N GLY A 92 -0.25 7.80 -10.59
CA GLY A 92 0.11 8.19 -11.95
C GLY A 92 -0.44 7.20 -12.96
N TRP A 93 0.40 6.30 -13.48
CA TRP A 93 0.02 5.33 -14.50
C TRP A 93 0.81 4.03 -14.37
N GLY A 94 0.18 2.91 -14.74
CA GLY A 94 0.88 1.66 -15.02
C GLY A 94 0.65 0.51 -14.05
N SER A 95 -0.08 0.71 -12.95
CA SER A 95 -0.36 -0.39 -12.02
C SER A 95 -1.23 -1.49 -12.66
N ALA A 96 -2.16 -1.14 -13.54
CA ALA A 96 -2.98 -2.10 -14.26
C ALA A 96 -2.14 -3.07 -15.14
N ARG A 97 -0.98 -2.65 -15.65
CA ARG A 97 -0.05 -3.53 -16.40
C ARG A 97 0.41 -4.72 -15.57
N LEU A 98 0.51 -4.57 -14.25
CA LEU A 98 0.92 -5.66 -13.36
C LEU A 98 -0.11 -6.78 -13.33
N LEU A 99 -1.38 -6.46 -13.59
CA LEU A 99 -2.46 -7.45 -13.70
C LEU A 99 -2.32 -8.27 -14.99
N ASP A 100 -1.94 -7.62 -16.11
CA ASP A 100 -1.70 -8.27 -17.40
C ASP A 100 -0.40 -9.08 -17.39
N ALA A 101 0.63 -8.60 -16.70
CA ALA A 101 1.92 -9.27 -16.54
C ALA A 101 1.85 -10.52 -15.63
N GLY A 102 0.64 -10.92 -15.20
CA GLY A 102 0.44 -12.13 -14.44
C GLY A 102 0.54 -11.97 -12.92
N TRP A 103 0.41 -10.76 -12.39
CA TRP A 103 0.15 -10.55 -10.97
C TRP A 103 -1.25 -11.13 -10.62
N THR A 104 -1.37 -12.42 -10.90
CA THR A 104 -2.61 -13.20 -10.68
C THR A 104 -2.72 -13.67 -9.25
N GLY A 105 -1.62 -13.67 -8.55
CA GLY A 105 -1.50 -14.37 -7.31
C GLY A 105 -1.13 -13.42 -6.20
N LEU A 106 -2.13 -13.00 -5.52
CA LEU A 106 -1.91 -12.82 -4.12
C LEU A 106 -1.68 -14.22 -3.57
N PRO A 107 -0.52 -14.53 -2.97
CA PRO A 107 -0.39 -15.71 -2.14
C PRO A 107 -1.57 -15.74 -1.17
N SER A 108 -1.98 -16.91 -0.71
CA SER A 108 -3.03 -17.05 0.32
C SER A 108 -2.77 -16.18 1.56
N LEU A 109 -1.52 -15.79 1.78
CA LEU A 109 -1.07 -14.85 2.82
C LEU A 109 -1.46 -13.39 2.57
N ALA A 110 -1.78 -13.00 1.34
CA ALA A 110 -2.17 -11.62 1.05
C ALA A 110 -3.52 -11.20 1.64
N SER A 111 -4.35 -12.15 2.05
CA SER A 111 -5.58 -11.87 2.82
C SER A 111 -5.31 -11.24 4.19
N SER A 112 -4.07 -11.33 4.69
CA SER A 112 -3.66 -10.78 5.99
C SER A 112 -2.90 -9.45 5.89
N GLN A 113 -2.80 -8.87 4.67
CA GLN A 113 -2.07 -7.63 4.44
C GLN A 113 -3.01 -6.46 4.11
N TRP A 114 -2.69 -5.30 4.66
CA TRP A 114 -3.24 -4.04 4.20
C TRP A 114 -2.54 -3.58 2.91
N LEU A 115 -3.30 -3.03 1.97
CA LEU A 115 -2.78 -2.35 0.77
C LEU A 115 -3.36 -0.94 0.73
N LEU A 116 -2.51 0.06 0.94
CA LEU A 116 -2.87 1.48 1.00
C LEU A 116 -2.49 2.19 -0.29
N GLY A 117 -3.44 2.93 -0.86
CA GLY A 117 -3.21 3.83 -1.99
C GLY A 117 -4.49 4.27 -2.66
N PHE A 118 -4.38 5.19 -3.63
CA PHE A 118 -5.49 5.67 -4.46
C PHE A 118 -5.01 5.99 -5.88
N SER A 119 -5.85 6.63 -6.70
CA SER A 119 -5.54 6.97 -8.08
C SER A 119 -5.30 5.71 -8.92
N ASP A 120 -4.21 5.61 -9.67
CA ASP A 120 -3.86 4.46 -10.51
C ASP A 120 -3.82 3.12 -9.73
N VAL A 121 -3.37 3.15 -8.47
CA VAL A 121 -3.33 1.98 -7.58
C VAL A 121 -4.71 1.36 -7.33
N THR A 122 -5.79 2.07 -7.61
CA THR A 122 -7.16 1.57 -7.46
C THR A 122 -7.39 0.29 -8.25
N SER A 123 -6.70 0.10 -9.38
CA SER A 123 -6.75 -1.15 -10.15
C SER A 123 -6.31 -2.36 -9.33
N LEU A 124 -5.25 -2.21 -8.51
CA LEU A 124 -4.75 -3.25 -7.62
C LEU A 124 -5.71 -3.51 -6.45
N LEU A 125 -6.31 -2.46 -5.88
CA LEU A 125 -7.31 -2.58 -4.82
C LEU A 125 -8.52 -3.40 -5.30
N TRP A 126 -9.03 -3.07 -6.49
CA TRP A 126 -10.15 -3.79 -7.10
C TRP A 126 -9.80 -5.22 -7.46
N SER A 127 -8.59 -5.46 -7.97
CA SER A 127 -8.13 -6.81 -8.29
C SER A 127 -8.09 -7.71 -7.05
N ARG A 128 -7.58 -7.17 -5.92
CA ARG A 128 -7.61 -7.88 -4.63
C ARG A 128 -9.02 -8.18 -4.18
N TRP A 129 -9.90 -7.17 -4.21
CA TRP A 129 -11.30 -7.33 -3.84
C TRP A 129 -12.01 -8.39 -4.69
N ALA A 130 -11.83 -8.37 -6.00
CA ALA A 130 -12.41 -9.35 -6.93
C ALA A 130 -11.96 -10.79 -6.64
N ARG A 131 -10.80 -10.97 -6.00
CA ARG A 131 -10.29 -12.28 -5.58
C ARG A 131 -10.67 -12.66 -4.14
N GLY A 132 -11.55 -11.91 -3.51
CA GLY A 132 -12.00 -12.17 -2.15
C GLY A 132 -11.01 -11.75 -1.06
N CYS A 133 -10.03 -10.90 -1.38
CA CYS A 133 -9.11 -10.34 -0.38
C CYS A 133 -9.67 -9.03 0.17
N SER A 134 -9.62 -8.90 1.48
CA SER A 134 -9.90 -7.64 2.19
C SER A 134 -8.64 -6.79 2.38
N GLY A 135 -8.74 -5.73 3.17
CA GLY A 135 -7.58 -4.91 3.53
C GLY A 135 -7.12 -3.93 2.46
N GLY A 136 -7.85 -3.79 1.37
CA GLY A 136 -7.64 -2.67 0.44
C GLY A 136 -8.15 -1.36 1.05
N VAL A 137 -7.28 -0.36 1.18
CA VAL A 137 -7.60 0.97 1.71
C VAL A 137 -7.42 2.00 0.61
N HIS A 138 -8.53 2.54 0.11
CA HIS A 138 -8.51 3.69 -0.78
C HIS A 138 -8.23 4.94 0.07
N GLY A 139 -6.97 5.31 0.17
CA GLY A 139 -6.47 6.37 1.05
C GLY A 139 -5.17 6.97 0.52
N PRO A 140 -4.56 7.93 1.22
CA PRO A 140 -3.43 8.70 0.72
C PRO A 140 -2.27 7.82 0.27
N LEU A 141 -1.60 8.25 -0.80
CA LEU A 141 -0.27 7.75 -1.16
C LEU A 141 0.77 8.35 -0.21
N LEU A 142 1.92 7.72 -0.06
CA LEU A 142 2.94 8.26 0.84
C LEU A 142 3.43 9.65 0.44
N THR A 143 3.48 9.94 -0.87
CA THR A 143 3.83 11.28 -1.36
C THR A 143 2.77 12.35 -1.08
N THR A 144 1.58 11.98 -0.65
CA THR A 144 0.48 12.91 -0.31
C THR A 144 0.09 12.87 1.16
N LEU A 145 0.49 11.83 1.89
CA LEU A 145 0.06 11.60 3.27
C LEU A 145 0.37 12.78 4.21
N ALA A 146 1.55 13.37 4.10
CA ALA A 146 1.93 14.51 4.93
C ALA A 146 1.16 15.81 4.61
N SER A 147 0.55 15.89 3.42
CA SER A 147 -0.28 17.02 3.01
C SER A 147 -1.77 16.85 3.38
N GLU A 148 -2.16 15.67 3.86
CA GLU A 148 -3.52 15.42 4.32
C GLU A 148 -3.78 16.21 5.61
N PRO A 149 -5.01 16.71 5.82
CA PRO A 149 -5.39 17.32 7.07
C PRO A 149 -5.32 16.30 8.22
N LEU A 150 -5.09 16.77 9.46
CA LEU A 150 -4.92 15.91 10.62
C LEU A 150 -6.04 14.89 10.79
N TRP A 151 -7.29 15.31 10.62
CA TRP A 151 -8.43 14.39 10.76
C TRP A 151 -8.38 13.21 9.77
N SER A 152 -7.84 13.44 8.55
CA SER A 152 -7.66 12.39 7.53
C SER A 152 -6.55 11.41 7.94
N GLN A 153 -5.42 11.95 8.42
CA GLN A 153 -4.31 11.14 8.94
C GLN A 153 -4.73 10.31 10.16
N GLU A 154 -5.44 10.93 11.11
CA GLU A 154 -5.97 10.26 12.32
C GLU A 154 -6.97 9.15 11.93
N ARG A 155 -7.82 9.41 10.97
CA ARG A 155 -8.79 8.42 10.49
C ARG A 155 -8.10 7.22 9.86
N LEU A 156 -7.08 7.44 9.03
CA LEU A 156 -6.27 6.36 8.47
C LEU A 156 -5.55 5.56 9.56
N HIS A 157 -4.93 6.26 10.52
CA HIS A 157 -4.29 5.64 11.66
C HIS A 157 -5.27 4.76 12.44
N ASN A 158 -6.46 5.29 12.78
CA ASN A 158 -7.46 4.57 13.54
C ASN A 158 -7.96 3.32 12.80
N LEU A 159 -8.15 3.42 11.47
CA LEU A 159 -8.51 2.28 10.64
C LEU A 159 -7.44 1.17 10.72
N LEU A 160 -6.19 1.52 10.46
CA LEU A 160 -5.11 0.55 10.38
C LEU A 160 -4.80 -0.11 11.73
N PHE A 161 -4.97 0.63 12.83
CA PHE A 161 -4.74 0.14 14.19
C PHE A 161 -6.00 -0.44 14.87
N GLY A 162 -7.09 -0.64 14.11
CA GLY A 162 -8.31 -1.27 14.61
C GLY A 162 -9.08 -0.45 15.64
N ARG A 163 -8.92 0.88 15.62
CA ARG A 163 -9.69 1.79 16.48
C ARG A 163 -11.02 2.14 15.83
N GLY A 164 -11.98 2.58 16.64
CA GLY A 164 -13.28 3.00 16.14
C GLY A 164 -13.19 4.17 15.17
N LEU A 165 -14.00 4.12 14.11
CA LEU A 165 -14.12 5.21 13.13
C LEU A 165 -15.45 5.91 13.32
N ALA A 166 -15.41 7.23 13.51
CA ALA A 166 -16.63 8.06 13.45
C ALA A 166 -17.16 8.07 12.00
N PRO A 167 -18.49 8.15 11.81
CA PRO A 167 -19.05 8.45 10.49
C PRO A 167 -18.45 9.74 9.91
N LEU A 168 -18.38 9.83 8.59
CA LEU A 168 -18.10 11.10 7.91
C LEU A 168 -19.42 11.86 7.81
N GLU A 169 -19.44 13.09 8.26
CA GLU A 169 -20.57 14.02 8.13
C GLU A 169 -20.46 14.82 6.84
#